data_78daa689f69622e918bdf1e19df6d3dd
#
_entry.id   78daa689f69622e918bdf1e19df6d3dd
#
_cell.length_a   1.000
_cell.length_b   1.000
_cell.length_c   1.000
_cell.angle_alpha   90.00
_cell.angle_beta   90.00
_cell.angle_gamma   90.00
#
_symmetry.space_group_name_H-M   'P 1'
#
loop_
_entity.id
_entity.type
_entity.pdbx_description
1 polymer ?
#
loop_
_entity_poly.entity_id
_entity_poly.type
_entity_poly.pdbx_seq_one_letter_code
_entity_poly.pdbx_strand_id
1 'polypeptide(L)'
;KHIPICREKLIGLGYDYVALGHIHKPQVLAENRWKRPEYGKVYNSRTAYSGALEPVDKNDTGKHGYILGELTGEGCRMQFVPCASREYVHLEITAERRMTSHALKECIRSRIRELGTRNIYRVTVKGFHDPDILFDLEDMDPYGNITDLIDETKPAYDFARLLGQNRGDLLGRFIESLMDYDEDSVEYLALCEGVQALMETRRSI
;
A
#
# COMPACT_ATOMS: atom_id res chain seq x y z
N LYS A 1 -21.94 -10.12 -0.96
CA LYS A 1 -22.70 -10.28 0.30
C LYS A 1 -21.95 -11.29 1.15
N HIS A 2 -21.46 -10.87 2.32
CA HIS A 2 -20.80 -11.75 3.27
C HIS A 2 -21.86 -12.33 4.22
N ILE A 3 -21.72 -13.62 4.57
CA ILE A 3 -22.53 -14.23 5.60
C ILE A 3 -21.81 -14.01 6.93
N PRO A 4 -22.35 -13.21 7.85
CA PRO A 4 -21.70 -12.99 9.13
C PRO A 4 -21.79 -14.28 9.96
N ILE A 5 -20.65 -14.74 10.45
CA ILE A 5 -20.55 -15.88 11.37
C ILE A 5 -20.16 -15.33 12.75
N CYS A 6 -20.97 -15.65 13.75
CA CYS A 6 -20.69 -15.27 15.13
C CYS A 6 -19.55 -16.15 15.67
N ARG A 7 -18.43 -15.51 16.05
CA ARG A 7 -17.23 -16.18 16.58
C ARG A 7 -17.53 -17.02 17.83
N GLU A 8 -18.31 -16.47 18.73
CA GLU A 8 -18.68 -17.12 19.99
C GLU A 8 -19.48 -18.42 19.75
N LYS A 9 -20.32 -18.41 18.72
CA LYS A 9 -21.08 -19.62 18.31
C LYS A 9 -20.15 -20.69 17.76
N LEU A 10 -19.14 -20.31 16.94
CA LEU A 10 -18.15 -21.28 16.42
C LEU A 10 -17.34 -21.92 17.54
N ILE A 11 -16.89 -21.11 18.50
CA ILE A 11 -16.17 -21.58 19.67
C ILE A 11 -17.01 -22.55 20.49
N GLY A 12 -18.31 -22.26 20.68
CA GLY A 12 -19.25 -23.08 21.45
C GLY A 12 -19.58 -24.44 20.83
N LEU A 13 -19.23 -24.68 19.56
CA LEU A 13 -19.47 -25.96 18.89
C LEU A 13 -18.55 -27.10 19.37
N GLY A 14 -17.48 -26.80 20.08
CA GLY A 14 -16.59 -27.79 20.70
C GLY A 14 -15.71 -28.55 19.71
N TYR A 15 -15.47 -28.02 18.52
CA TYR A 15 -14.51 -28.59 17.57
C TYR A 15 -13.07 -28.27 17.97
N ASP A 16 -12.16 -29.19 17.72
CA ASP A 16 -10.73 -29.00 17.97
C ASP A 16 -10.12 -28.01 16.98
N TYR A 17 -10.62 -27.99 15.74
CA TYR A 17 -10.24 -27.07 14.70
C TYR A 17 -11.43 -26.67 13.82
N VAL A 18 -11.53 -25.37 13.51
CA VAL A 18 -12.49 -24.81 12.56
C VAL A 18 -11.73 -24.13 11.44
N ALA A 19 -11.73 -24.74 10.27
CA ALA A 19 -11.17 -24.16 9.05
C ALA A 19 -12.19 -23.23 8.40
N LEU A 20 -11.83 -21.97 8.25
CA LEU A 20 -12.64 -20.96 7.57
C LEU A 20 -12.05 -20.65 6.18
N GLY A 21 -12.93 -20.47 5.21
CA GLY A 21 -12.60 -20.06 3.84
C GLY A 21 -13.06 -18.64 3.51
N HIS A 22 -12.98 -18.25 2.24
CA HIS A 22 -13.41 -16.97 1.69
C HIS A 22 -12.46 -15.80 1.90
N ILE A 23 -11.78 -15.67 3.03
CA ILE A 23 -10.80 -14.61 3.27
C ILE A 23 -9.44 -15.06 2.77
N HIS A 24 -8.84 -14.31 1.83
CA HIS A 24 -7.57 -14.65 1.21
C HIS A 24 -6.36 -14.43 2.11
N LYS A 25 -6.49 -13.53 3.09
CA LYS A 25 -5.41 -13.24 4.05
C LYS A 25 -5.40 -14.27 5.17
N PRO A 26 -4.26 -14.94 5.45
CA PRO A 26 -4.17 -15.89 6.54
C PRO A 26 -4.37 -15.20 7.89
N GLN A 27 -5.19 -15.80 8.75
CA GLN A 27 -5.51 -15.22 10.04
C GLN A 27 -5.92 -16.30 11.06
N VAL A 28 -5.23 -16.35 12.20
CA VAL A 28 -5.68 -17.13 13.35
C VAL A 28 -6.61 -16.26 14.20
N LEU A 29 -7.88 -16.63 14.26
CA LEU A 29 -8.92 -15.84 14.95
C LEU A 29 -8.97 -16.07 16.44
N ALA A 30 -8.76 -17.30 16.89
CA ALA A 30 -8.90 -17.67 18.28
C ALA A 30 -8.08 -18.89 18.65
N GLU A 31 -7.53 -18.82 19.84
CA GLU A 31 -7.10 -19.95 20.65
C GLU A 31 -8.06 -20.05 21.83
N ASN A 32 -8.82 -21.12 21.91
CA ASN A 32 -9.75 -21.34 23.01
C ASN A 32 -9.30 -22.51 23.84
N ARG A 33 -9.28 -22.30 25.13
CA ARG A 33 -9.11 -23.36 26.11
C ARG A 33 -10.50 -23.69 26.66
N TRP A 34 -10.93 -24.92 26.51
CA TRP A 34 -12.16 -25.38 27.11
C TRP A 34 -12.00 -26.76 27.74
N LYS A 35 -12.77 -27.01 28.79
CA LYS A 35 -12.72 -28.26 29.55
C LYS A 35 -13.81 -29.18 29.02
N ARG A 36 -13.45 -30.33 28.47
CA ARG A 36 -14.42 -31.37 28.20
C ARG A 36 -14.85 -32.03 29.51
N PRO A 37 -16.14 -31.89 29.91
CA PRO A 37 -16.60 -32.41 31.20
C PRO A 37 -16.37 -33.92 31.31
N GLU A 38 -16.47 -34.62 30.20
CA GLU A 38 -16.37 -36.08 30.12
C GLU A 38 -14.98 -36.64 30.44
N TYR A 39 -13.93 -35.86 30.24
CA TYR A 39 -12.54 -36.31 30.39
C TYR A 39 -11.71 -35.49 31.39
N GLY A 40 -12.27 -34.43 31.95
CA GLY A 40 -11.59 -33.55 32.89
C GLY A 40 -10.37 -32.80 32.34
N LYS A 41 -10.06 -32.96 31.06
CA LYS A 41 -8.89 -32.34 30.41
C LYS A 41 -9.25 -31.03 29.72
N VAL A 42 -8.26 -30.11 29.72
CA VAL A 42 -8.34 -28.85 28.97
C VAL A 42 -7.87 -29.09 27.55
N TYR A 43 -8.69 -28.71 26.58
CA TYR A 43 -8.39 -28.81 25.16
C TYR A 43 -8.15 -27.41 24.56
N ASN A 44 -7.21 -27.34 23.62
CA ASN A 44 -6.97 -26.13 22.84
C ASN A 44 -7.68 -26.26 21.49
N SER A 45 -8.74 -25.48 21.29
CA SER A 45 -9.42 -25.37 20.02
C SER A 45 -8.89 -24.16 19.24
N ARG A 46 -8.84 -24.27 17.91
CA ARG A 46 -8.36 -23.19 17.05
C ARG A 46 -9.33 -22.93 15.89
N THR A 47 -9.49 -21.66 15.57
CA THR A 47 -10.27 -21.21 14.42
C THR A 47 -9.41 -20.32 13.56
N ALA A 48 -9.29 -20.63 12.27
CA ALA A 48 -8.41 -19.87 11.39
C ALA A 48 -8.89 -19.83 9.94
N TYR A 49 -8.52 -18.75 9.25
CA TYR A 49 -8.49 -18.69 7.80
C TYR A 49 -7.07 -19.07 7.34
N SER A 50 -6.95 -20.07 6.47
CA SER A 50 -5.65 -20.40 5.85
C SER A 50 -5.21 -19.34 4.85
N GLY A 51 -6.14 -18.57 4.33
CA GLY A 51 -5.91 -17.69 3.21
C GLY A 51 -5.88 -18.43 1.87
N ALA A 52 -5.47 -17.74 0.81
CA ALA A 52 -5.17 -18.31 -0.49
C ALA A 52 -3.74 -18.86 -0.54
N LEU A 53 -3.48 -19.89 -1.35
CA LEU A 53 -2.12 -20.42 -1.56
C LEU A 53 -1.23 -19.45 -2.30
N GLU A 54 -1.79 -18.76 -3.29
CA GLU A 54 -1.17 -17.69 -4.07
C GLU A 54 -2.05 -16.43 -3.98
N PRO A 55 -1.51 -15.22 -4.10
CA PRO A 55 -2.32 -14.02 -4.14
C PRO A 55 -3.21 -14.00 -5.38
N VAL A 56 -4.49 -13.64 -5.22
CA VAL A 56 -5.51 -13.68 -6.26
C VAL A 56 -5.63 -12.34 -7.00
N ASP A 57 -5.45 -11.24 -6.27
CA ASP A 57 -5.51 -9.90 -6.84
C ASP A 57 -4.51 -8.95 -6.18
N LYS A 58 -4.41 -7.72 -6.71
CA LYS A 58 -3.45 -6.70 -6.26
C LYS A 58 -3.64 -6.19 -4.83
N ASN A 59 -4.76 -6.52 -4.18
CA ASN A 59 -5.02 -6.15 -2.79
C ASN A 59 -4.63 -7.28 -1.83
N ASP A 60 -4.38 -8.47 -2.36
CA ASP A 60 -3.90 -9.62 -1.59
C ASP A 60 -2.41 -9.50 -1.29
N THR A 61 -2.04 -8.50 -0.52
CA THR A 61 -0.65 -8.21 -0.18
C THR A 61 -0.11 -9.08 0.94
N GLY A 62 1.20 -9.32 0.91
CA GLY A 62 1.92 -10.07 1.93
C GLY A 62 1.96 -11.58 1.66
N LYS A 63 2.35 -12.33 2.70
CA LYS A 63 2.60 -13.76 2.55
C LYS A 63 1.34 -14.57 2.38
N HIS A 64 1.34 -15.48 1.40
CA HIS A 64 0.31 -16.46 1.13
C HIS A 64 0.84 -17.88 1.31
N GLY A 65 -0.05 -18.82 1.63
CA GLY A 65 0.34 -20.18 1.95
C GLY A 65 -0.79 -20.97 2.55
N TYR A 66 -0.45 -21.92 3.43
CA TYR A 66 -1.40 -22.81 4.07
C TYR A 66 -1.15 -22.96 5.56
N ILE A 67 -2.11 -23.53 6.26
CA ILE A 67 -1.96 -23.90 7.66
C ILE A 67 -1.63 -25.39 7.71
N LEU A 68 -0.50 -25.70 8.35
CA LEU A 68 -0.13 -27.05 8.75
C LEU A 68 -0.48 -27.22 10.22
N GLY A 69 -1.16 -28.31 10.56
CA GLY A 69 -1.56 -28.57 11.94
C GLY A 69 -1.54 -30.03 12.30
N GLU A 70 -1.48 -30.28 13.61
CA GLU A 70 -1.56 -31.58 14.23
C GLU A 70 -2.71 -31.59 15.25
N LEU A 71 -3.57 -32.58 15.16
CA LEU A 71 -4.64 -32.83 16.12
C LEU A 71 -4.21 -33.96 17.05
N THR A 72 -4.19 -33.71 18.34
CA THR A 72 -3.83 -34.68 19.37
C THR A 72 -4.92 -34.79 20.43
N GLY A 73 -4.80 -35.75 21.35
CA GLY A 73 -5.67 -35.82 22.51
C GLY A 73 -5.63 -34.62 23.45
N GLU A 74 -4.65 -33.71 23.25
CA GLU A 74 -4.47 -32.47 24.02
C GLU A 74 -4.99 -31.23 23.29
N GLY A 75 -5.41 -31.36 22.02
CA GLY A 75 -5.94 -30.31 21.20
C GLY A 75 -5.22 -30.10 19.86
N CYS A 76 -5.34 -28.90 19.30
CA CYS A 76 -4.81 -28.53 18.00
C CYS A 76 -3.57 -27.65 18.12
N ARG A 77 -2.48 -28.05 17.45
CA ARG A 77 -1.32 -27.21 17.18
C ARG A 77 -1.31 -26.84 15.71
N MET A 78 -1.06 -25.59 15.39
CA MET A 78 -1.01 -25.14 13.99
C MET A 78 0.06 -24.07 13.77
N GLN A 79 0.56 -24.02 12.55
CA GLN A 79 1.43 -22.96 12.06
C GLN A 79 1.06 -22.58 10.63
N PHE A 80 1.22 -21.32 10.29
CA PHE A 80 1.15 -20.85 8.92
C PHE A 80 2.46 -21.16 8.20
N VAL A 81 2.37 -21.79 7.02
CA VAL A 81 3.50 -22.11 6.16
C VAL A 81 3.40 -21.26 4.90
N PRO A 82 4.23 -20.23 4.73
CA PRO A 82 4.26 -19.45 3.49
C PRO A 82 4.82 -20.31 2.35
N CYS A 83 4.12 -20.34 1.21
CA CYS A 83 4.54 -21.13 0.06
C CYS A 83 4.28 -20.45 -1.28
N ALA A 84 3.67 -19.27 -1.30
CA ALA A 84 3.42 -18.52 -2.53
C ALA A 84 4.72 -18.27 -3.30
N SER A 85 4.64 -18.38 -4.62
CA SER A 85 5.77 -18.18 -5.53
C SER A 85 6.15 -16.70 -5.67
N ARG A 86 5.21 -15.79 -5.38
CA ARG A 86 5.35 -14.34 -5.44
C ARG A 86 4.32 -13.66 -4.53
N GLU A 87 4.57 -12.40 -4.24
CA GLU A 87 3.69 -11.55 -3.44
C GLU A 87 3.26 -10.33 -4.26
N TYR A 88 2.06 -9.79 -4.01
CA TYR A 88 1.74 -8.42 -4.38
C TYR A 88 2.30 -7.46 -3.34
N VAL A 89 3.05 -6.47 -3.81
CA VAL A 89 3.72 -5.49 -2.96
C VAL A 89 3.29 -4.08 -3.37
N HIS A 90 2.77 -3.32 -2.42
CA HIS A 90 2.58 -1.88 -2.60
C HIS A 90 3.87 -1.18 -2.19
N LEU A 91 4.56 -0.59 -3.15
CA LEU A 91 5.83 0.08 -2.98
C LEU A 91 5.62 1.59 -3.08
N GLU A 92 5.91 2.31 -2.00
CA GLU A 92 5.95 3.76 -2.01
C GLU A 92 7.38 4.25 -2.19
N ILE A 93 7.57 5.18 -3.11
CA ILE A 93 8.84 5.87 -3.39
C ILE A 93 8.64 7.36 -3.12
N THR A 94 9.52 7.96 -2.34
CA THR A 94 9.51 9.39 -2.10
C THR A 94 10.44 10.07 -3.09
N ALA A 95 9.88 10.91 -3.96
CA ALA A 95 10.65 11.74 -4.87
C ALA A 95 11.18 12.98 -4.14
N GLU A 96 12.41 13.35 -4.44
CA GLU A 96 13.04 14.58 -3.97
C GLU A 96 12.96 15.66 -5.04
N ARG A 97 12.95 16.93 -4.63
CA ARG A 97 12.78 18.10 -5.52
C ARG A 97 13.69 18.11 -6.76
N ARG A 98 14.88 17.52 -6.69
CA ARG A 98 15.85 17.47 -7.79
C ARG A 98 16.02 16.09 -8.40
N MET A 99 15.12 15.18 -8.09
CA MET A 99 15.18 13.82 -8.62
C MET A 99 14.87 13.85 -10.13
N THR A 100 15.73 13.23 -10.92
CA THR A 100 15.51 13.03 -12.36
C THR A 100 14.75 11.74 -12.60
N SER A 101 14.11 11.59 -13.79
CA SER A 101 13.48 10.31 -14.20
C SER A 101 14.44 9.12 -14.11
N HIS A 102 15.70 9.33 -14.47
CA HIS A 102 16.73 8.27 -14.34
C HIS A 102 16.99 7.90 -12.87
N ALA A 103 17.10 8.87 -11.97
CA ALA A 103 17.32 8.61 -10.55
C ALA A 103 16.10 7.90 -9.92
N LEU A 104 14.89 8.29 -10.31
CA LEU A 104 13.65 7.63 -9.88
C LEU A 104 13.63 6.17 -10.35
N LYS A 105 13.96 5.90 -11.63
CA LYS A 105 14.05 4.55 -12.19
C LYS A 105 15.05 3.67 -11.43
N GLU A 106 16.22 4.19 -11.12
CA GLU A 106 17.23 3.45 -10.34
C GLU A 106 16.77 3.20 -8.89
N CYS A 107 16.07 4.15 -8.28
CA CYS A 107 15.47 3.96 -6.97
C CYS A 107 14.43 2.82 -6.98
N ILE A 108 13.49 2.84 -7.94
CA ILE A 108 12.50 1.78 -8.14
C ILE A 108 13.21 0.44 -8.35
N ARG A 109 14.20 0.39 -9.24
CA ARG A 109 14.99 -0.82 -9.54
C ARG A 109 15.66 -1.39 -8.30
N SER A 110 16.29 -0.54 -7.49
CA SER A 110 16.96 -0.96 -6.25
C SER A 110 15.98 -1.54 -5.25
N ARG A 111 14.83 -0.87 -5.04
CA ARG A 111 13.81 -1.33 -4.11
C ARG A 111 13.18 -2.66 -4.54
N ILE A 112 12.88 -2.83 -5.83
CA ILE A 112 12.38 -4.10 -6.36
C ILE A 112 13.41 -5.22 -6.17
N ARG A 113 14.71 -4.93 -6.38
CA ARG A 113 15.78 -5.91 -6.16
C ARG A 113 15.88 -6.35 -4.70
N GLU A 114 15.74 -5.43 -3.77
CA GLU A 114 15.75 -5.70 -2.32
C GLU A 114 14.54 -6.55 -1.88
N LEU A 115 13.35 -6.24 -2.41
CA LEU A 115 12.09 -6.87 -2.03
C LEU A 115 11.82 -8.17 -2.81
N GLY A 116 12.50 -8.38 -3.93
CA GLY A 116 12.41 -9.59 -4.76
C GLY A 116 11.84 -9.34 -6.15
N THR A 117 12.65 -9.63 -7.17
CA THR A 117 12.31 -9.41 -8.59
C THR A 117 11.19 -10.31 -9.13
N ARG A 118 10.76 -11.31 -8.36
CA ARG A 118 9.64 -12.21 -8.72
C ARG A 118 8.28 -11.66 -8.29
N ASN A 119 8.26 -10.73 -7.35
CA ASN A 119 7.05 -10.12 -6.84
C ASN A 119 6.38 -9.23 -7.88
N ILE A 120 5.10 -8.94 -7.68
CA ILE A 120 4.31 -8.04 -8.51
C ILE A 120 4.13 -6.75 -7.73
N TYR A 121 4.36 -5.61 -8.37
CA TYR A 121 4.41 -4.33 -7.71
C TYR A 121 3.30 -3.38 -8.18
N ARG A 122 2.70 -2.69 -7.22
CA ARG A 122 2.03 -1.42 -7.42
C ARG A 122 2.94 -0.35 -6.83
N VAL A 123 3.44 0.55 -7.66
CA VAL A 123 4.37 1.61 -7.25
C VAL A 123 3.62 2.93 -7.18
N THR A 124 3.73 3.62 -6.06
CA THR A 124 3.22 4.98 -5.89
C THR A 124 4.39 5.91 -5.59
N VAL A 125 4.60 6.90 -6.45
CA VAL A 125 5.63 7.93 -6.26
C VAL A 125 4.99 9.11 -5.56
N LYS A 126 5.52 9.51 -4.42
CA LYS A 126 5.04 10.63 -3.59
C LYS A 126 6.14 11.67 -3.40
N GLY A 127 5.82 12.79 -2.76
CA GLY A 127 6.79 13.84 -2.46
C GLY A 127 6.75 14.96 -3.48
N PHE A 128 7.92 15.49 -3.83
CA PHE A 128 8.01 16.69 -4.64
C PHE A 128 8.92 16.48 -5.84
N HIS A 129 8.58 17.12 -6.95
CA HIS A 129 9.43 17.21 -8.15
C HIS A 129 9.69 18.67 -8.53
N ASP A 130 10.73 18.91 -9.28
CA ASP A 130 10.98 20.21 -9.90
C ASP A 130 9.85 20.50 -10.90
N PRO A 131 9.20 21.69 -10.88
CA PRO A 131 8.11 22.02 -11.78
C PRO A 131 8.44 21.90 -13.28
N ASP A 132 9.72 21.96 -13.63
CA ASP A 132 10.19 21.81 -15.01
C ASP A 132 10.54 20.34 -15.37
N ILE A 133 10.40 19.39 -14.43
CA ILE A 133 10.66 17.97 -14.62
C ILE A 133 9.33 17.19 -14.58
N LEU A 134 9.00 16.52 -15.67
CA LEU A 134 7.95 15.50 -15.71
C LEU A 134 8.63 14.13 -15.70
N PHE A 135 8.21 13.25 -14.79
CA PHE A 135 8.71 11.88 -14.79
C PHE A 135 8.16 11.10 -16.00
N ASP A 136 9.06 10.50 -16.76
CA ASP A 136 8.69 9.57 -17.81
C ASP A 136 8.36 8.21 -17.17
N LEU A 137 7.05 7.95 -17.00
CA LEU A 137 6.58 6.73 -16.34
C LEU A 137 6.58 5.51 -17.25
N GLU A 138 6.61 5.68 -18.59
CA GLU A 138 6.48 4.57 -19.54
C GLU A 138 7.68 3.61 -19.48
N ASP A 139 8.88 4.11 -19.16
CA ASP A 139 10.11 3.33 -19.10
C ASP A 139 10.58 3.00 -17.67
N MET A 140 9.68 3.03 -16.68
CA MET A 140 10.06 2.82 -15.27
C MET A 140 9.92 1.39 -14.76
N ASP A 141 9.49 0.44 -15.57
CA ASP A 141 9.39 -0.98 -15.18
C ASP A 141 10.60 -1.79 -15.67
N PRO A 142 11.64 -1.93 -14.83
CA PRO A 142 12.89 -2.58 -15.23
C PRO A 142 12.81 -4.11 -15.35
N TYR A 143 11.73 -4.71 -14.83
CA TYR A 143 11.57 -6.17 -14.74
C TYR A 143 10.27 -6.69 -15.36
N GLY A 144 9.39 -5.83 -15.85
CA GLY A 144 8.09 -6.22 -16.40
C GLY A 144 7.12 -6.75 -15.35
N ASN A 145 7.24 -6.27 -14.10
CA ASN A 145 6.47 -6.76 -12.97
C ASN A 145 5.76 -5.64 -12.16
N ILE A 146 5.68 -4.44 -12.71
CA ILE A 146 4.87 -3.34 -12.15
C ILE A 146 3.51 -3.34 -12.85
N THR A 147 2.44 -3.55 -12.10
CA THR A 147 1.06 -3.53 -12.63
C THR A 147 0.44 -2.14 -12.65
N ASP A 148 0.78 -1.32 -11.67
CA ASP A 148 0.30 0.05 -11.57
C ASP A 148 1.49 0.93 -11.14
N LEU A 149 1.75 2.00 -11.89
CA LEU A 149 2.70 3.05 -11.53
C LEU A 149 1.94 4.37 -11.44
N ILE A 150 1.88 4.95 -10.26
CA ILE A 150 1.06 6.12 -9.95
C ILE A 150 1.98 7.24 -9.49
N ASP A 151 1.89 8.38 -10.16
CA ASP A 151 2.55 9.61 -9.74
C ASP A 151 1.59 10.46 -8.89
N GLU A 152 1.90 10.58 -7.60
CA GLU A 152 1.23 11.46 -6.64
C GLU A 152 2.17 12.57 -6.18
N THR A 153 3.22 12.85 -6.94
CA THR A 153 4.15 13.93 -6.60
C THR A 153 3.53 15.30 -6.82
N LYS A 154 4.02 16.28 -6.09
CA LYS A 154 3.60 17.69 -6.19
C LYS A 154 4.74 18.54 -6.74
N PRO A 155 4.47 19.56 -7.58
CA PRO A 155 5.50 20.48 -8.04
C PRO A 155 6.03 21.32 -6.87
N ALA A 156 7.36 21.41 -6.74
CA ALA A 156 8.03 22.13 -5.68
C ALA A 156 8.33 23.59 -6.07
N TYR A 157 7.30 24.41 -6.18
CA TYR A 157 7.47 25.83 -6.47
C TYR A 157 8.14 26.58 -5.33
N ASP A 158 9.04 27.51 -5.67
CA ASP A 158 9.53 28.54 -4.76
C ASP A 158 8.60 29.76 -4.84
N PHE A 159 7.49 29.69 -4.11
CA PHE A 159 6.46 30.73 -4.15
C PHE A 159 6.96 32.10 -3.69
N ALA A 160 7.91 32.14 -2.73
CA ALA A 160 8.48 33.38 -2.26
C ALA A 160 9.27 34.09 -3.38
N ARG A 161 10.05 33.31 -4.14
CA ARG A 161 10.78 33.83 -5.30
C ARG A 161 9.83 34.26 -6.42
N LEU A 162 8.84 33.41 -6.73
CA LEU A 162 7.84 33.71 -7.77
C LEU A 162 7.06 34.99 -7.44
N LEU A 163 6.63 35.16 -6.21
CA LEU A 163 5.95 36.35 -5.74
C LEU A 163 6.86 37.57 -5.86
N GLY A 164 8.13 37.46 -5.46
CA GLY A 164 9.10 38.54 -5.60
C GLY A 164 9.31 39.02 -7.03
N GLN A 165 9.27 38.12 -8.00
CA GLN A 165 9.43 38.38 -9.44
C GLN A 165 8.15 38.90 -10.13
N ASN A 166 6.98 38.66 -9.55
CA ASN A 166 5.66 38.90 -10.17
C ASN A 166 4.79 39.84 -9.32
N ARG A 167 5.40 40.70 -8.50
CA ARG A 167 4.67 41.70 -7.69
C ARG A 167 3.81 42.60 -8.54
N GLY A 168 2.50 42.60 -8.23
CA GLY A 168 1.55 43.51 -8.87
C GLY A 168 0.85 42.95 -10.14
N ASP A 169 1.29 41.82 -10.65
CA ASP A 169 0.59 41.12 -11.74
C ASP A 169 -0.41 40.05 -11.24
N LEU A 170 -1.09 39.36 -12.17
CA LEU A 170 -2.09 38.36 -11.84
C LEU A 170 -1.48 37.19 -11.08
N LEU A 171 -0.31 36.71 -11.49
CA LEU A 171 0.39 35.58 -10.85
C LEU A 171 0.75 35.89 -9.42
N GLY A 172 1.35 37.10 -9.15
CA GLY A 172 1.69 37.52 -7.82
C GLY A 172 0.49 37.60 -6.88
N ARG A 173 -0.63 38.20 -7.35
CA ARG A 173 -1.87 38.30 -6.55
C ARG A 173 -2.47 36.94 -6.26
N PHE A 174 -2.39 36.01 -7.21
CA PHE A 174 -2.89 34.64 -7.03
C PHE A 174 -2.06 33.92 -5.97
N ILE A 175 -0.72 34.01 -6.03
CA ILE A 175 0.17 33.42 -5.03
C ILE A 175 -0.14 33.99 -3.64
N GLU A 176 -0.22 35.32 -3.48
CA GLU A 176 -0.52 35.97 -2.21
C GLU A 176 -1.83 35.48 -1.58
N SER A 177 -2.83 35.12 -2.39
CA SER A 177 -4.15 34.69 -1.89
C SER A 177 -4.15 33.28 -1.28
N LEU A 178 -3.16 32.43 -1.59
CA LEU A 178 -3.16 31.01 -1.23
C LEU A 178 -1.84 30.51 -0.59
N MET A 179 -0.80 31.37 -0.48
CA MET A 179 0.55 30.94 -0.04
C MET A 179 0.65 30.55 1.44
N ASP A 180 -0.34 30.89 2.25
CA ASP A 180 -0.34 30.63 3.70
C ASP A 180 -0.98 29.29 4.08
N TYR A 181 -1.33 28.46 3.11
CA TYR A 181 -1.93 27.14 3.36
C TYR A 181 -0.88 26.02 3.42
N ASP A 182 -1.19 25.00 4.21
CA ASP A 182 -0.33 23.82 4.39
C ASP A 182 -0.13 23.02 3.09
N GLU A 183 1.06 22.46 2.89
CA GLU A 183 1.44 21.65 1.71
C GLU A 183 0.51 20.45 1.44
N ASP A 184 -0.23 19.97 2.45
CA ASP A 184 -1.20 18.87 2.32
C ASP A 184 -2.66 19.32 2.14
N SER A 185 -2.89 20.64 2.06
CA SER A 185 -4.23 21.20 1.86
C SER A 185 -4.66 21.18 0.39
N VAL A 186 -5.98 21.23 0.17
CA VAL A 186 -6.57 21.37 -1.19
C VAL A 186 -6.20 22.73 -1.78
N GLU A 187 -6.09 23.75 -0.94
CA GLU A 187 -5.71 25.12 -1.30
C GLU A 187 -4.28 25.17 -1.84
N TYR A 188 -3.35 24.45 -1.23
CA TYR A 188 -1.98 24.34 -1.74
C TYR A 188 -1.93 23.64 -3.11
N LEU A 189 -2.71 22.57 -3.30
CA LEU A 189 -2.83 21.92 -4.60
C LEU A 189 -3.40 22.90 -5.65
N ALA A 190 -4.45 23.64 -5.29
CA ALA A 190 -5.02 24.67 -6.16
C ALA A 190 -4.02 25.77 -6.50
N LEU A 191 -3.16 26.17 -5.55
CA LEU A 191 -2.07 27.11 -5.77
C LEU A 191 -1.07 26.57 -6.80
N CYS A 192 -0.62 25.32 -6.66
CA CYS A 192 0.31 24.68 -7.60
C CYS A 192 -0.26 24.63 -9.01
N GLU A 193 -1.48 24.11 -9.18
CA GLU A 193 -2.18 24.02 -10.47
C GLU A 193 -2.41 25.39 -11.12
N GLY A 194 -2.86 26.35 -10.33
CA GLY A 194 -3.10 27.73 -10.84
C GLY A 194 -1.82 28.43 -11.26
N VAL A 195 -0.72 28.25 -10.51
CA VAL A 195 0.60 28.80 -10.89
C VAL A 195 1.08 28.15 -12.18
N GLN A 196 0.96 26.84 -12.32
CA GLN A 196 1.32 26.13 -13.54
C GLN A 196 0.54 26.67 -14.75
N ALA A 197 -0.78 26.74 -14.67
CA ALA A 197 -1.64 27.25 -15.75
C ALA A 197 -1.29 28.68 -16.16
N LEU A 198 -1.06 29.58 -15.19
CA LEU A 198 -0.67 30.96 -15.46
C LEU A 198 0.72 31.09 -16.12
N MET A 199 1.68 30.24 -15.70
CA MET A 199 3.00 30.21 -16.31
C MET A 199 2.99 29.65 -17.74
N GLU A 200 2.21 28.60 -18.00
CA GLU A 200 2.02 28.01 -19.35
C GLU A 200 1.40 29.02 -20.32
N THR A 201 0.37 29.75 -19.87
CA THR A 201 -0.26 30.81 -20.69
C THR A 201 0.73 31.89 -21.10
N ARG A 202 1.70 32.24 -20.23
CA ARG A 202 2.75 33.21 -20.54
C ARG A 202 3.78 32.71 -21.57
N ARG A 203 4.06 31.41 -21.58
CA ARG A 203 4.98 30.81 -22.57
C ARG A 203 4.38 30.70 -23.96
N SER A 204 3.05 30.82 -24.06
CA SER A 204 2.30 30.67 -25.31
C SER A 204 2.02 31.99 -26.03
N ILE A 205 2.41 33.13 -25.42
CA ILE A 205 2.33 34.50 -25.97
C ILE A 205 3.73 34.97 -26.35
#